data_bcd92e17137e4505f2448ba0e3db9e52
#
_entry.id   bcd92e17137e4505f2448ba0e3db9e52
#
_cell.length_a   1.000
_cell.length_b   1.000
_cell.length_c   1.000
_cell.angle_alpha   90.00
_cell.angle_beta   90.00
_cell.angle_gamma   90.00
#
_symmetry.space_group_name_H-M   'P 1'
#
loop_
_entity.id
_entity.type
_entity.pdbx_description
1 polymer ?
#
loop_
_entity_poly.entity_id
_entity_poly.type
_entity_poly.pdbx_seq_one_letter_code
_entity_poly.pdbx_strand_id
1 'polypeptide(L)'
;MCQYILYFTVPLKKNRIMLYAHHRSGYVCNPGALLRYLEANHPGQWDLIWVTEYPENLPQLPGVRICGRRSFQYFRTFIRTKIFITNDMVDENLIKKPGQIFISTWHGGGAYKKVGISTCAESKEMARHFRKWYGRLDHFVSSCRKCTTNYTEAFHLPAACFLEIGSPRNDIFWQDPDMALRQVYEFYHLDPDTQILLYAPSFAANLPDRDDLVSLTANITAWKQVLSDLTNTTGKRWVLMYRTHHFAPASCDTTNELFIDGNRYDDIQPLLLAAAMLVTDYSSCMWDYALTDRPIFVLQDIIKACLLYTSPSPRDIS
;
A
#
# COMPACT_ATOMS: atom_id res chain seq x y z
N MET A 1 10.61 18.18 -25.75
CA MET A 1 10.76 19.63 -26.04
C MET A 1 9.80 20.49 -25.22
N CYS A 2 8.48 20.27 -25.21
CA CYS A 2 7.52 21.09 -24.44
C CYS A 2 7.81 21.17 -22.93
N GLN A 3 8.26 20.10 -22.28
CA GLN A 3 8.54 20.09 -20.85
C GLN A 3 9.71 21.01 -20.48
N TYR A 4 10.73 21.10 -21.29
CA TYR A 4 11.88 22.01 -21.08
C TYR A 4 11.46 23.48 -21.20
N ILE A 5 10.59 23.83 -22.13
CA ILE A 5 10.08 25.21 -22.27
C ILE A 5 9.29 25.57 -21.01
N LEU A 6 8.36 24.71 -20.60
CA LEU A 6 7.56 24.91 -19.38
C LEU A 6 8.43 24.94 -18.09
N TYR A 7 9.54 24.22 -18.09
CA TYR A 7 10.47 24.18 -16.96
C TYR A 7 11.01 25.58 -16.63
N PHE A 8 11.37 26.38 -17.64
CA PHE A 8 11.97 27.70 -17.42
C PHE A 8 10.92 28.82 -17.32
N THR A 9 9.75 28.67 -17.95
CA THR A 9 8.79 29.77 -18.11
C THR A 9 7.65 29.75 -17.07
N VAL A 10 7.38 28.63 -16.45
CA VAL A 10 6.23 28.47 -15.57
C VAL A 10 6.64 28.41 -14.10
N PRO A 11 6.17 29.34 -13.22
CA PRO A 11 6.55 29.34 -11.81
C PRO A 11 5.85 28.20 -11.03
N LEU A 12 6.47 27.80 -9.92
CA LEU A 12 5.88 26.89 -8.94
C LEU A 12 4.67 27.54 -8.25
N LYS A 13 3.61 26.79 -8.07
CA LYS A 13 2.47 27.18 -7.23
C LYS A 13 2.75 26.71 -5.80
N LYS A 14 3.08 27.64 -4.91
CA LYS A 14 3.61 27.39 -3.55
C LYS A 14 2.73 26.48 -2.69
N ASN A 15 1.41 26.55 -2.87
CA ASN A 15 0.43 25.76 -2.11
C ASN A 15 -0.09 24.53 -2.88
N ARG A 16 0.55 24.10 -3.98
CA ARG A 16 0.10 22.92 -4.71
C ARG A 16 0.78 21.65 -4.20
N ILE A 17 -0.07 20.68 -3.84
CA ILE A 17 0.34 19.33 -3.49
C ILE A 17 -0.25 18.39 -4.54
N MET A 18 0.57 17.55 -5.12
CA MET A 18 0.18 16.53 -6.08
C MET A 18 0.45 15.17 -5.45
N LEU A 19 -0.57 14.32 -5.36
CA LEU A 19 -0.50 13.02 -4.72
C LEU A 19 -0.77 11.91 -5.73
N TYR A 20 -0.03 10.82 -5.61
CA TYR A 20 -0.17 9.65 -6.46
C TYR A 20 0.01 8.38 -5.64
N ALA A 21 -0.95 7.46 -5.73
CA ALA A 21 -0.83 6.10 -5.23
C ALA A 21 -0.87 5.10 -6.38
N HIS A 22 0.15 4.24 -6.45
CA HIS A 22 0.24 3.21 -7.48
C HIS A 22 -0.72 2.05 -7.19
N HIS A 23 -1.15 1.35 -8.25
CA HIS A 23 -1.86 0.08 -8.28
C HIS A 23 -3.34 0.05 -7.96
N ARG A 24 -4.00 1.16 -7.62
CA ARG A 24 -5.46 1.19 -7.39
C ARG A 24 -6.07 2.46 -7.95
N SER A 25 -7.33 2.36 -8.35
CA SER A 25 -8.08 3.51 -8.85
C SER A 25 -8.54 4.46 -7.75
N GLY A 26 -8.57 4.02 -6.48
CA GLY A 26 -9.08 4.76 -5.33
C GLY A 26 -8.10 5.77 -4.70
N TYR A 27 -8.60 6.53 -3.73
CA TYR A 27 -7.80 7.39 -2.85
C TYR A 27 -7.21 6.55 -1.70
N VAL A 28 -6.20 5.75 -1.98
CA VAL A 28 -5.75 4.66 -1.13
C VAL A 28 -4.33 4.83 -0.61
N CYS A 29 -3.94 3.97 0.32
CA CYS A 29 -2.61 3.89 0.90
C CYS A 29 -2.18 5.22 1.57
N ASN A 30 -0.87 5.41 1.79
CA ASN A 30 -0.33 6.59 2.47
C ASN A 30 -0.70 7.91 1.79
N PRO A 31 -0.58 8.07 0.44
CA PRO A 31 -1.00 9.30 -0.21
C PRO A 31 -2.49 9.60 -0.05
N GLY A 32 -3.35 8.55 -0.07
CA GLY A 32 -4.80 8.72 0.14
C GLY A 32 -5.14 9.14 1.57
N ALA A 33 -4.46 8.59 2.57
CA ALA A 33 -4.63 9.01 3.97
C ALA A 33 -4.22 10.47 4.17
N LEU A 34 -3.08 10.87 3.61
CA LEU A 34 -2.63 12.27 3.64
C LEU A 34 -3.59 13.22 2.92
N LEU A 35 -4.16 12.80 1.78
CA LEU A 35 -5.15 13.58 1.05
C LEU A 35 -6.38 13.85 1.92
N ARG A 36 -6.95 12.79 2.52
CA ARG A 36 -8.12 12.91 3.41
C ARG A 36 -7.82 13.81 4.61
N TYR A 37 -6.64 13.66 5.22
CA TYR A 37 -6.23 14.51 6.33
C TYR A 37 -6.15 15.98 5.93
N LEU A 38 -5.53 16.30 4.79
CA LEU A 38 -5.38 17.66 4.31
C LEU A 38 -6.72 18.30 3.93
N GLU A 39 -7.62 17.54 3.34
CA GLU A 39 -8.96 17.99 2.96
C GLU A 39 -9.80 18.29 4.22
N ALA A 40 -9.80 17.39 5.19
CA ALA A 40 -10.60 17.52 6.41
C ALA A 40 -10.08 18.62 7.37
N ASN A 41 -8.75 18.70 7.56
CA ASN A 41 -8.17 19.58 8.59
C ASN A 41 -7.63 20.91 8.06
N HIS A 42 -7.44 21.01 6.73
CA HIS A 42 -6.91 22.22 6.07
C HIS A 42 -7.69 22.61 4.83
N PRO A 43 -9.05 22.70 4.91
CA PRO A 43 -9.89 22.95 3.75
C PRO A 43 -9.54 24.26 3.07
N GLY A 44 -9.34 24.21 1.75
CA GLY A 44 -9.04 25.39 0.93
C GLY A 44 -7.64 25.97 1.07
N GLN A 45 -6.80 25.51 2.01
CA GLN A 45 -5.42 26.00 2.14
C GLN A 45 -4.51 25.49 1.02
N TRP A 46 -4.76 24.27 0.55
CA TRP A 46 -3.94 23.60 -0.43
C TRP A 46 -4.67 23.38 -1.74
N ASP A 47 -3.96 23.54 -2.85
CA ASP A 47 -4.41 23.15 -4.18
C ASP A 47 -4.08 21.67 -4.38
N LEU A 48 -5.01 20.80 -3.95
CA LEU A 48 -4.83 19.35 -3.91
C LEU A 48 -5.13 18.74 -5.28
N ILE A 49 -4.18 17.93 -5.77
CA ILE A 49 -4.28 17.21 -7.04
C ILE A 49 -4.07 15.72 -6.79
N TRP A 50 -5.07 14.93 -7.13
CA TRP A 50 -4.92 13.48 -7.16
C TRP A 50 -4.61 12.99 -8.56
N VAL A 51 -3.56 12.19 -8.70
CA VAL A 51 -3.17 11.58 -9.97
C VAL A 51 -3.66 10.15 -10.02
N THR A 52 -4.26 9.77 -11.15
CA THR A 52 -4.74 8.40 -11.39
C THR A 52 -4.60 8.03 -12.86
N GLU A 53 -4.59 6.73 -13.14
CA GLU A 53 -4.67 6.21 -14.51
C GLU A 53 -6.09 6.21 -15.06
N TYR A 54 -7.10 6.17 -14.16
CA TYR A 54 -8.52 6.04 -14.48
C TYR A 54 -9.33 7.14 -13.80
N PRO A 55 -9.23 8.40 -14.28
CA PRO A 55 -9.89 9.55 -13.65
C PRO A 55 -11.43 9.45 -13.65
N GLU A 56 -12.00 8.71 -14.59
CA GLU A 56 -13.43 8.46 -14.72
C GLU A 56 -14.01 7.56 -13.64
N ASN A 57 -13.17 6.74 -13.00
CA ASN A 57 -13.60 5.75 -12.01
C ASN A 57 -13.60 6.30 -10.58
N LEU A 58 -13.11 7.54 -10.38
CA LEU A 58 -12.99 8.12 -9.04
C LEU A 58 -14.19 9.01 -8.68
N PRO A 59 -14.73 8.86 -7.48
CA PRO A 59 -15.68 9.84 -6.95
C PRO A 59 -14.97 11.19 -6.79
N GLN A 60 -15.70 12.27 -7.12
CA GLN A 60 -15.17 13.62 -6.93
C GLN A 60 -15.16 13.97 -5.45
N LEU A 61 -14.00 14.31 -4.91
CA LEU A 61 -13.87 14.85 -3.56
C LEU A 61 -13.90 16.38 -3.58
N PRO A 62 -14.55 17.02 -2.58
CA PRO A 62 -14.51 18.48 -2.42
C PRO A 62 -13.06 18.98 -2.34
N GLY A 63 -12.76 20.10 -2.99
CA GLY A 63 -11.43 20.70 -2.94
C GLY A 63 -10.29 19.93 -3.63
N VAL A 64 -10.54 18.74 -4.18
CA VAL A 64 -9.55 17.89 -4.86
C VAL A 64 -9.79 17.87 -6.35
N ARG A 65 -8.75 18.15 -7.13
CA ARG A 65 -8.78 18.02 -8.59
C ARG A 65 -8.16 16.68 -9.01
N ILE A 66 -8.88 15.94 -9.85
CA ILE A 66 -8.39 14.70 -10.44
C ILE A 66 -7.60 15.01 -11.70
N CYS A 67 -6.47 14.36 -11.88
CA CYS A 67 -5.58 14.51 -13.03
C CYS A 67 -5.19 13.14 -13.60
N GLY A 68 -5.52 12.91 -14.85
CA GLY A 68 -5.14 11.67 -15.55
C GLY A 68 -3.63 11.59 -15.76
N ARG A 69 -3.02 10.47 -15.35
CA ARG A 69 -1.59 10.21 -15.51
C ARG A 69 -1.18 10.23 -17.00
N ARG A 70 0.04 10.68 -17.29
CA ARG A 70 0.63 10.77 -18.64
C ARG A 70 -0.09 11.69 -19.63
N SER A 71 -1.13 12.43 -19.19
CA SER A 71 -1.78 13.45 -20.02
C SER A 71 -0.92 14.72 -20.13
N PHE A 72 -1.19 15.57 -21.10
CA PHE A 72 -0.57 16.91 -21.19
C PHE A 72 -0.83 17.74 -19.94
N GLN A 73 -2.05 17.62 -19.39
CA GLN A 73 -2.45 18.28 -18.14
C GLN A 73 -1.61 17.79 -16.96
N TYR A 74 -1.28 16.50 -16.90
CA TYR A 74 -0.41 15.91 -15.88
C TYR A 74 0.97 16.58 -15.87
N PHE A 75 1.64 16.66 -17.01
CA PHE A 75 2.96 17.30 -17.11
C PHE A 75 2.92 18.79 -16.77
N ARG A 76 1.91 19.52 -17.28
CA ARG A 76 1.71 20.93 -16.98
C ARG A 76 1.43 21.17 -15.50
N THR A 77 0.68 20.29 -14.85
CA THR A 77 0.35 20.36 -13.43
C THR A 77 1.58 20.04 -12.60
N PHE A 78 2.28 18.97 -12.92
CA PHE A 78 3.49 18.54 -12.23
C PHE A 78 4.57 19.63 -12.19
N ILE A 79 4.85 20.27 -13.31
CA ILE A 79 5.92 21.29 -13.41
C ILE A 79 5.62 22.54 -12.56
N ARG A 80 4.37 22.75 -12.16
CA ARG A 80 3.92 23.82 -11.25
C ARG A 80 3.74 23.36 -9.81
N THR A 81 3.89 22.09 -9.55
CA THR A 81 3.66 21.50 -8.23
C THR A 81 4.81 21.83 -7.29
N LYS A 82 4.49 22.26 -6.08
CA LYS A 82 5.48 22.50 -5.02
C LYS A 82 5.87 21.21 -4.32
N ILE A 83 4.89 20.40 -3.94
CA ILE A 83 5.09 19.16 -3.18
C ILE A 83 4.50 18.00 -3.99
N PHE A 84 5.30 17.00 -4.28
CA PHE A 84 4.87 15.76 -4.91
C PHE A 84 5.03 14.59 -3.94
N ILE A 85 3.93 13.90 -3.65
CA ILE A 85 3.85 12.79 -2.69
C ILE A 85 3.45 11.52 -3.43
N THR A 86 4.20 10.46 -3.25
CA THR A 86 3.90 9.16 -3.87
C THR A 86 4.28 8.00 -2.95
N ASN A 87 3.63 6.86 -3.15
CA ASN A 87 4.01 5.61 -2.48
C ASN A 87 4.85 4.68 -3.37
N ASP A 88 5.14 5.09 -4.60
CA ASP A 88 5.89 4.30 -5.58
C ASP A 88 6.73 5.20 -6.50
N MET A 89 7.45 4.56 -7.42
CA MET A 89 8.17 5.26 -8.48
C MET A 89 7.19 5.87 -9.49
N VAL A 90 7.53 7.03 -10.02
CA VAL A 90 6.79 7.69 -11.09
C VAL A 90 7.60 7.79 -12.37
N ASP A 91 6.98 8.37 -13.39
CA ASP A 91 7.58 8.47 -14.73
C ASP A 91 8.98 9.09 -14.70
N GLU A 92 9.94 8.38 -15.26
CA GLU A 92 11.33 8.83 -15.40
C GLU A 92 11.48 10.15 -16.15
N ASN A 93 10.54 10.42 -17.03
CA ASN A 93 10.54 11.60 -17.88
C ASN A 93 10.12 12.88 -17.15
N LEU A 94 9.67 12.77 -15.89
CA LEU A 94 9.39 13.92 -15.08
C LEU A 94 10.69 14.60 -14.64
N ILE A 95 10.83 15.87 -14.97
CA ILE A 95 12.00 16.67 -14.59
C ILE A 95 11.67 17.47 -13.35
N LYS A 96 12.32 17.14 -12.24
CA LYS A 96 12.19 17.89 -10.98
C LYS A 96 12.80 19.29 -11.13
N LYS A 97 12.04 20.31 -10.78
CA LYS A 97 12.51 21.71 -10.77
C LYS A 97 13.18 22.05 -9.44
N PRO A 98 14.13 23.00 -9.45
CA PRO A 98 14.60 23.60 -8.22
C PRO A 98 13.44 24.14 -7.37
N GLY A 99 13.45 23.82 -6.09
CA GLY A 99 12.41 24.21 -5.14
C GLY A 99 11.16 23.30 -5.11
N GLN A 100 11.04 22.28 -5.95
CA GLN A 100 10.06 21.19 -5.74
C GLN A 100 10.55 20.25 -4.64
N ILE A 101 9.62 19.72 -3.86
CA ILE A 101 9.85 18.75 -2.79
C ILE A 101 9.20 17.43 -3.20
N PHE A 102 10.00 16.36 -3.28
CA PHE A 102 9.54 15.02 -3.59
C PHE A 102 9.61 14.17 -2.33
N ILE A 103 8.45 13.57 -1.97
CA ILE A 103 8.28 12.73 -0.79
C ILE A 103 7.82 11.36 -1.24
N SER A 104 8.59 10.32 -0.93
CA SER A 104 8.13 8.94 -1.02
C SER A 104 7.57 8.51 0.33
N THR A 105 6.34 8.08 0.35
CA THR A 105 5.73 7.49 1.55
C THR A 105 5.91 5.99 1.60
N TRP A 106 6.46 5.39 0.53
CA TRP A 106 6.55 3.97 0.35
C TRP A 106 5.19 3.27 0.57
N HIS A 107 5.16 1.94 0.57
CA HIS A 107 3.94 1.17 0.77
C HIS A 107 4.15 -0.12 1.57
N GLY A 108 5.36 -0.39 2.04
CA GLY A 108 5.68 -1.53 2.89
C GLY A 108 5.77 -1.13 4.36
N GLY A 109 5.06 -1.82 5.24
CA GLY A 109 5.06 -1.52 6.68
C GLY A 109 6.37 -1.90 7.37
N GLY A 110 7.01 -3.02 6.98
CA GLY A 110 8.24 -3.52 7.56
C GLY A 110 9.32 -3.76 6.52
N ALA A 111 10.58 -3.59 6.90
CA ALA A 111 11.74 -3.74 6.02
C ALA A 111 12.38 -5.12 6.18
N TYR A 112 11.64 -6.20 5.94
CA TYR A 112 12.18 -7.56 6.04
C TYR A 112 12.44 -8.21 4.68
N LYS A 113 11.71 -7.84 3.63
CA LYS A 113 12.02 -8.22 2.24
C LYS A 113 13.07 -7.29 1.66
N LYS A 114 14.00 -7.82 0.88
CA LYS A 114 14.89 -7.00 0.05
C LYS A 114 14.06 -6.22 -0.96
N VAL A 115 14.32 -4.93 -1.08
CA VAL A 115 13.59 -3.99 -1.94
C VAL A 115 14.56 -3.06 -2.66
N GLY A 116 14.05 -2.30 -3.62
CA GLY A 116 14.83 -1.29 -4.30
C GLY A 116 16.04 -1.84 -5.03
N ILE A 117 17.18 -1.19 -4.89
CA ILE A 117 18.44 -1.57 -5.57
C ILE A 117 18.95 -2.94 -5.09
N SER A 118 18.66 -3.33 -3.85
CA SER A 118 19.02 -4.65 -3.30
C SER A 118 18.38 -5.82 -4.05
N THR A 119 17.33 -5.59 -4.82
CA THR A 119 16.69 -6.62 -5.67
C THR A 119 17.25 -6.68 -7.09
N CYS A 120 18.14 -5.76 -7.45
CA CYS A 120 18.66 -5.60 -8.82
C CYS A 120 20.02 -6.29 -9.02
N ALA A 121 20.34 -7.32 -8.25
CA ALA A 121 21.67 -7.99 -8.28
C ALA A 121 22.08 -8.42 -9.70
N GLU A 122 21.12 -8.77 -10.56
CA GLU A 122 21.35 -9.28 -11.91
C GLU A 122 21.15 -8.24 -13.04
N SER A 123 20.60 -7.04 -12.73
CA SER A 123 20.28 -6.01 -13.72
C SER A 123 20.88 -4.65 -13.39
N LYS A 124 22.01 -4.34 -14.03
CA LYS A 124 22.65 -3.01 -13.94
C LYS A 124 21.76 -1.88 -14.46
N GLU A 125 20.92 -2.15 -15.44
CA GLU A 125 19.99 -1.18 -16.02
C GLU A 125 18.89 -0.83 -15.00
N MET A 126 18.27 -1.83 -14.41
CA MET A 126 17.25 -1.63 -13.38
C MET A 126 17.83 -0.90 -12.15
N ALA A 127 19.05 -1.27 -11.71
CA ALA A 127 19.73 -0.57 -10.62
C ALA A 127 20.00 0.91 -10.95
N ARG A 128 20.36 1.23 -12.22
CA ARG A 128 20.53 2.62 -12.68
C ARG A 128 19.22 3.38 -12.70
N HIS A 129 18.14 2.75 -13.11
CA HIS A 129 16.79 3.32 -13.11
C HIS A 129 16.34 3.67 -11.67
N PHE A 130 16.49 2.72 -10.74
CA PHE A 130 16.18 2.95 -9.33
C PHE A 130 17.00 4.11 -8.72
N ARG A 131 18.34 4.13 -8.96
CA ARG A 131 19.18 5.24 -8.46
C ARG A 131 18.74 6.59 -9.01
N LYS A 132 18.37 6.66 -10.29
CA LYS A 132 17.89 7.89 -10.93
C LYS A 132 16.60 8.38 -10.30
N TRP A 133 15.68 7.47 -9.96
CA TRP A 133 14.41 7.81 -9.33
C TRP A 133 14.61 8.23 -7.88
N TYR A 134 15.19 7.37 -7.05
CA TYR A 134 15.36 7.64 -5.62
C TYR A 134 16.27 8.85 -5.36
N GLY A 135 17.28 9.09 -6.17
CA GLY A 135 18.13 10.25 -6.08
C GLY A 135 17.42 11.61 -6.31
N ARG A 136 16.14 11.62 -6.67
CA ARG A 136 15.31 12.84 -6.76
C ARG A 136 14.53 13.13 -5.50
N LEU A 137 14.43 12.18 -4.59
CA LEU A 137 13.67 12.34 -3.35
C LEU A 137 14.37 13.33 -2.41
N ASP A 138 13.58 14.17 -1.78
CA ASP A 138 14.01 14.99 -0.65
C ASP A 138 13.72 14.27 0.65
N HIS A 139 12.58 13.54 0.70
CA HIS A 139 12.18 12.81 1.89
C HIS A 139 11.62 11.41 1.55
N PHE A 140 11.85 10.49 2.48
CA PHE A 140 11.33 9.14 2.45
C PHE A 140 10.74 8.79 3.82
N VAL A 141 9.47 8.44 3.86
CA VAL A 141 8.79 8.07 5.11
C VAL A 141 9.15 6.63 5.49
N SER A 142 9.57 6.42 6.72
CA SER A 142 9.80 5.10 7.29
C SER A 142 9.03 4.90 8.59
N SER A 143 8.76 3.64 8.92
CA SER A 143 7.95 3.30 10.10
C SER A 143 8.76 3.28 11.40
N CYS A 144 10.08 3.06 11.34
CA CYS A 144 10.95 3.00 12.52
C CYS A 144 12.43 3.01 12.12
N ARG A 145 13.31 3.12 13.12
CA ARG A 145 14.76 3.12 12.97
C ARG A 145 15.29 1.90 12.18
N LYS A 146 14.76 0.70 12.43
CA LYS A 146 15.17 -0.51 11.73
C LYS A 146 14.84 -0.42 10.23
N CYS A 147 13.65 0.08 9.89
CA CYS A 147 13.26 0.33 8.50
C CYS A 147 14.16 1.35 7.85
N THR A 148 14.45 2.47 8.52
CA THR A 148 15.40 3.49 8.03
C THR A 148 16.76 2.88 7.70
N THR A 149 17.33 2.08 8.60
CA THR A 149 18.63 1.43 8.39
C THR A 149 18.62 0.56 7.13
N ASN A 150 17.62 -0.31 6.98
CA ASN A 150 17.52 -1.21 5.83
C ASN A 150 17.23 -0.44 4.53
N TYR A 151 16.40 0.60 4.57
CA TYR A 151 16.04 1.40 3.40
C TYR A 151 17.17 2.34 2.95
N THR A 152 18.00 2.83 3.87
CA THR A 152 19.23 3.58 3.55
C THR A 152 20.12 2.79 2.60
N GLU A 153 20.31 1.51 2.88
CA GLU A 153 21.06 0.59 2.02
C GLU A 153 20.28 0.24 0.74
N ALA A 154 19.01 -0.15 0.89
CA ALA A 154 18.18 -0.63 -0.22
C ALA A 154 17.96 0.42 -1.33
N PHE A 155 17.84 1.69 -0.97
CA PHE A 155 17.54 2.78 -1.89
C PHE A 155 18.74 3.72 -2.16
N HIS A 156 19.86 3.47 -1.50
CA HIS A 156 21.07 4.34 -1.55
C HIS A 156 20.74 5.80 -1.23
N LEU A 157 19.91 6.01 -0.21
CA LEU A 157 19.52 7.33 0.27
C LEU A 157 20.26 7.64 1.58
N PRO A 158 20.71 8.89 1.78
CA PRO A 158 21.29 9.29 3.05
C PRO A 158 20.25 9.23 4.18
N ALA A 159 20.67 8.87 5.39
CA ALA A 159 19.77 8.76 6.55
C ALA A 159 18.98 10.06 6.82
N ALA A 160 19.56 11.22 6.51
CA ALA A 160 18.90 12.52 6.67
C ALA A 160 17.66 12.72 5.77
N CYS A 161 17.47 11.92 4.73
CA CYS A 161 16.27 11.95 3.90
C CYS A 161 15.07 11.27 4.58
N PHE A 162 15.31 10.43 5.59
CA PHE A 162 14.25 9.63 6.19
C PHE A 162 13.48 10.39 7.27
N LEU A 163 12.17 10.29 7.21
CA LEU A 163 11.23 10.75 8.22
C LEU A 163 10.69 9.52 8.95
N GLU A 164 11.16 9.28 10.18
CA GLU A 164 10.72 8.15 11.02
C GLU A 164 9.41 8.52 11.74
N ILE A 165 8.31 8.58 10.99
CA ILE A 165 7.02 9.08 11.48
C ILE A 165 5.88 8.06 11.40
N GLY A 166 6.18 6.83 10.99
CA GLY A 166 5.15 5.83 10.75
C GLY A 166 4.50 5.96 9.37
N SER A 167 3.52 5.09 9.11
CA SER A 167 2.77 5.07 7.85
C SER A 167 1.45 5.81 8.01
N PRO A 168 1.20 6.92 7.31
CA PRO A 168 -0.04 7.71 7.46
C PRO A 168 -1.33 6.90 7.27
N ARG A 169 -1.31 5.86 6.44
CA ARG A 169 -2.45 4.97 6.23
C ARG A 169 -2.88 4.23 7.50
N ASN A 170 -1.96 4.07 8.45
CA ASN A 170 -2.22 3.35 9.69
C ASN A 170 -2.95 4.19 10.74
N ASP A 171 -3.08 5.49 10.54
CA ASP A 171 -3.82 6.37 11.45
C ASP A 171 -5.29 5.95 11.63
N ILE A 172 -5.86 5.25 10.65
CA ILE A 172 -7.21 4.69 10.71
C ILE A 172 -7.43 3.76 11.93
N PHE A 173 -6.37 3.11 12.42
CA PHE A 173 -6.47 2.22 13.59
C PHE A 173 -6.74 2.97 14.89
N TRP A 174 -6.54 4.30 14.92
CA TRP A 174 -6.72 5.13 16.13
C TRP A 174 -7.67 6.30 15.94
N GLN A 175 -7.83 6.85 14.73
CA GLN A 175 -8.63 8.07 14.53
C GLN A 175 -10.13 7.82 14.62
N ASP A 176 -10.65 6.84 13.88
CA ASP A 176 -12.06 6.44 13.94
C ASP A 176 -12.22 4.97 13.51
N PRO A 177 -11.74 4.03 14.34
CA PRO A 177 -11.78 2.61 14.01
C PRO A 177 -13.20 2.07 13.85
N ASP A 178 -14.16 2.57 14.64
CA ASP A 178 -15.55 2.09 14.62
C ASP A 178 -16.27 2.50 13.32
N MET A 179 -16.00 3.69 12.81
CA MET A 179 -16.57 4.13 11.53
C MET A 179 -16.01 3.29 10.38
N ALA A 180 -14.71 3.09 10.34
CA ALA A 180 -14.07 2.29 9.31
C ALA A 180 -14.55 0.83 9.33
N LEU A 181 -14.73 0.26 10.53
CA LEU A 181 -15.30 -1.06 10.71
C LEU A 181 -16.72 -1.14 10.14
N ARG A 182 -17.61 -0.20 10.55
CA ARG A 182 -19.00 -0.14 10.04
C ARG A 182 -19.04 -0.06 8.53
N GLN A 183 -18.21 0.77 7.90
CA GLN A 183 -18.17 0.91 6.43
C GLN A 183 -17.83 -0.41 5.73
N VAL A 184 -16.93 -1.22 6.27
CA VAL A 184 -16.60 -2.55 5.71
C VAL A 184 -17.79 -3.50 5.84
N TYR A 185 -18.43 -3.55 7.01
CA TYR A 185 -19.57 -4.44 7.26
C TYR A 185 -20.77 -4.05 6.40
N GLU A 186 -21.07 -2.76 6.26
CA GLU A 186 -22.12 -2.25 5.38
C GLU A 186 -21.83 -2.56 3.91
N PHE A 187 -20.59 -2.37 3.45
CA PHE A 187 -20.20 -2.64 2.06
C PHE A 187 -20.39 -4.11 1.67
N TYR A 188 -20.09 -5.03 2.59
CA TYR A 188 -20.23 -6.47 2.36
C TYR A 188 -21.55 -7.05 2.87
N HIS A 189 -22.46 -6.22 3.40
CA HIS A 189 -23.74 -6.66 3.99
C HIS A 189 -23.57 -7.74 5.07
N LEU A 190 -22.58 -7.55 5.96
CA LEU A 190 -22.28 -8.48 7.04
C LEU A 190 -23.03 -8.09 8.32
N ASP A 191 -23.50 -9.12 9.05
CA ASP A 191 -24.00 -8.91 10.40
C ASP A 191 -22.88 -8.41 11.32
N PRO A 192 -23.15 -7.48 12.26
CA PRO A 192 -22.13 -6.91 13.15
C PRO A 192 -21.39 -7.95 14.00
N ASP A 193 -22.01 -9.09 14.30
CA ASP A 193 -21.41 -10.18 15.08
C ASP A 193 -20.54 -11.14 14.26
N THR A 194 -20.53 -11.00 12.94
CA THR A 194 -19.72 -11.83 12.04
C THR A 194 -18.24 -11.54 12.25
N GLN A 195 -17.42 -12.58 12.41
CA GLN A 195 -15.96 -12.46 12.50
C GLN A 195 -15.34 -12.70 11.12
N ILE A 196 -14.35 -11.88 10.78
CA ILE A 196 -13.64 -11.96 9.50
C ILE A 196 -12.27 -12.60 9.73
N LEU A 197 -12.02 -13.73 9.07
CA LEU A 197 -10.67 -14.27 8.85
C LEU A 197 -10.16 -13.71 7.52
N LEU A 198 -9.21 -12.79 7.57
CA LEU A 198 -8.63 -12.21 6.35
C LEU A 198 -7.46 -13.06 5.87
N TYR A 199 -7.58 -13.60 4.67
CA TYR A 199 -6.47 -14.26 3.97
C TYR A 199 -5.89 -13.31 2.91
N ALA A 200 -4.67 -12.82 3.14
CA ALA A 200 -4.02 -11.81 2.30
C ALA A 200 -2.60 -12.26 1.89
N PRO A 201 -2.47 -13.21 0.94
CA PRO A 201 -1.17 -13.68 0.47
C PRO A 201 -0.42 -12.60 -0.33
N SER A 202 0.91 -12.66 -0.30
CA SER A 202 1.76 -11.81 -1.13
C SER A 202 1.80 -12.28 -2.59
N PHE A 203 2.15 -11.37 -3.49
CA PHE A 203 2.44 -11.72 -4.87
C PHE A 203 3.81 -12.42 -4.97
N ALA A 204 3.85 -13.54 -5.69
CA ALA A 204 5.09 -14.21 -6.04
C ALA A 204 5.07 -14.55 -7.54
N ALA A 205 5.57 -13.61 -8.34
CA ALA A 205 5.60 -13.71 -9.81
C ALA A 205 6.46 -14.87 -10.33
N ASN A 206 7.37 -15.41 -9.53
CA ASN A 206 8.44 -16.29 -9.99
C ASN A 206 8.38 -17.72 -9.41
N LEU A 207 7.24 -18.12 -8.86
CA LEU A 207 7.05 -19.48 -8.34
C LEU A 207 6.11 -20.27 -9.23
N PRO A 208 6.61 -21.26 -9.99
CA PRO A 208 5.81 -22.01 -10.96
C PRO A 208 4.71 -22.88 -10.33
N ASP A 209 4.81 -23.22 -9.04
CA ASP A 209 3.91 -24.15 -8.36
C ASP A 209 2.94 -23.47 -7.37
N ARG A 210 2.69 -22.15 -7.52
CA ARG A 210 1.91 -21.39 -6.55
C ARG A 210 0.41 -21.36 -6.78
N ASP A 211 -0.05 -21.86 -7.90
CA ASP A 211 -1.49 -21.93 -8.19
C ASP A 211 -2.26 -22.74 -7.13
N ASP A 212 -1.62 -23.71 -6.51
CA ASP A 212 -2.23 -24.58 -5.51
C ASP A 212 -2.37 -23.93 -4.11
N LEU A 213 -1.44 -23.05 -3.73
CA LEU A 213 -1.49 -22.36 -2.43
C LEU A 213 -2.34 -21.08 -2.48
N VAL A 214 -2.42 -20.44 -3.65
CA VAL A 214 -3.19 -19.22 -3.87
C VAL A 214 -4.62 -19.53 -4.30
N SER A 215 -4.87 -20.73 -4.80
CA SER A 215 -6.21 -21.16 -5.20
C SER A 215 -7.04 -21.48 -3.96
N LEU A 216 -7.94 -20.57 -3.59
CA LEU A 216 -9.02 -20.84 -2.62
C LEU A 216 -9.81 -22.10 -3.02
N THR A 217 -9.97 -22.34 -4.32
CA THR A 217 -10.70 -23.48 -4.87
C THR A 217 -10.03 -24.82 -4.58
N ALA A 218 -8.69 -24.88 -4.61
CA ALA A 218 -7.96 -26.12 -4.30
C ALA A 218 -8.10 -26.54 -2.82
N ASN A 219 -8.31 -25.56 -1.91
CA ASN A 219 -8.36 -25.79 -0.46
C ASN A 219 -9.71 -25.43 0.19
N ILE A 220 -10.79 -25.33 -0.60
CA ILE A 220 -12.09 -24.85 -0.10
C ILE A 220 -12.63 -25.69 1.06
N THR A 221 -12.42 -27.01 1.02
CA THR A 221 -12.86 -27.92 2.09
C THR A 221 -12.09 -27.68 3.38
N ALA A 222 -10.78 -27.45 3.31
CA ALA A 222 -9.96 -27.15 4.47
C ALA A 222 -10.37 -25.80 5.09
N TRP A 223 -10.62 -24.78 4.28
CA TRP A 223 -11.11 -23.49 4.78
C TRP A 223 -12.48 -23.58 5.43
N LYS A 224 -13.41 -24.34 4.85
CA LYS A 224 -14.72 -24.61 5.48
C LYS A 224 -14.56 -25.27 6.84
N GLN A 225 -13.65 -26.23 6.97
CA GLN A 225 -13.37 -26.87 8.26
C GLN A 225 -12.84 -25.88 9.28
N VAL A 226 -11.85 -25.05 8.91
CA VAL A 226 -11.30 -23.99 9.77
C VAL A 226 -12.40 -23.03 10.27
N LEU A 227 -13.26 -22.56 9.35
CA LEU A 227 -14.37 -21.65 9.73
C LEU A 227 -15.39 -22.34 10.65
N SER A 228 -15.66 -23.63 10.43
CA SER A 228 -16.53 -24.43 11.30
C SER A 228 -15.93 -24.57 12.71
N ASP A 229 -14.65 -24.89 12.80
CA ASP A 229 -13.95 -25.05 14.08
C ASP A 229 -13.89 -23.73 14.86
N LEU A 230 -13.63 -22.61 14.17
CA LEU A 230 -13.68 -21.28 14.77
C LEU A 230 -15.07 -20.93 15.26
N THR A 231 -16.12 -21.25 14.48
CA THR A 231 -17.51 -21.02 14.88
C THR A 231 -17.87 -21.84 16.12
N ASN A 232 -17.51 -23.11 16.15
CA ASN A 232 -17.77 -24.02 17.29
C ASN A 232 -17.02 -23.56 18.55
N THR A 233 -15.80 -23.06 18.40
CA THR A 233 -14.97 -22.63 19.52
C THR A 233 -15.41 -21.28 20.10
N THR A 234 -15.82 -20.35 19.25
CA THR A 234 -16.11 -18.96 19.65
C THR A 234 -17.59 -18.67 19.82
N GLY A 235 -18.48 -19.53 19.31
CA GLY A 235 -19.92 -19.30 19.24
C GLY A 235 -20.34 -18.17 18.27
N LYS A 236 -19.42 -17.68 17.44
CA LYS A 236 -19.65 -16.59 16.49
C LYS A 236 -19.60 -17.09 15.05
N ARG A 237 -20.35 -16.47 14.16
CA ARG A 237 -20.25 -16.73 12.73
C ARG A 237 -18.91 -16.23 12.19
N TRP A 238 -18.19 -17.08 11.45
CA TRP A 238 -16.94 -16.73 10.77
C TRP A 238 -17.08 -16.80 9.26
N VAL A 239 -16.42 -15.84 8.59
CA VAL A 239 -16.29 -15.79 7.14
C VAL A 239 -14.83 -15.64 6.75
N LEU A 240 -14.44 -16.21 5.62
CA LEU A 240 -13.13 -16.01 5.01
C LEU A 240 -13.22 -14.85 4.02
N MET A 241 -12.51 -13.76 4.29
CA MET A 241 -12.32 -12.69 3.34
C MET A 241 -10.97 -12.91 2.63
N TYR A 242 -11.01 -13.08 1.33
CA TYR A 242 -9.84 -13.31 0.51
C TYR A 242 -9.42 -12.06 -0.25
N ARG A 243 -8.16 -11.64 -0.09
CA ARG A 243 -7.61 -10.49 -0.80
C ARG A 243 -6.30 -10.84 -1.47
N THR A 244 -6.32 -11.03 -2.78
CA THR A 244 -5.11 -11.25 -3.59
C THR A 244 -4.29 -9.98 -3.72
N HIS A 245 -3.03 -10.15 -4.04
CA HIS A 245 -2.23 -9.07 -4.55
C HIS A 245 -2.80 -8.59 -5.91
N HIS A 246 -2.78 -7.28 -6.16
CA HIS A 246 -3.35 -6.66 -7.37
C HIS A 246 -2.81 -7.18 -8.72
N PHE A 247 -1.70 -7.93 -8.72
CA PHE A 247 -1.15 -8.62 -9.90
C PHE A 247 -1.64 -10.05 -10.06
N ALA A 248 -2.36 -10.60 -9.10
CA ALA A 248 -2.87 -11.96 -9.18
C ALA A 248 -4.31 -11.97 -9.69
N PRO A 249 -4.70 -12.88 -10.61
CA PRO A 249 -6.09 -13.00 -11.01
C PRO A 249 -6.95 -13.39 -9.81
N ALA A 250 -8.05 -12.67 -9.63
CA ALA A 250 -9.02 -12.99 -8.61
C ALA A 250 -9.85 -14.21 -9.08
N SER A 251 -9.55 -15.38 -8.56
CA SER A 251 -10.39 -16.56 -8.70
C SER A 251 -10.95 -16.94 -7.33
N CYS A 252 -11.96 -16.22 -6.87
CA CYS A 252 -12.73 -16.60 -5.71
C CYS A 252 -14.12 -17.07 -6.17
N ASP A 253 -14.52 -18.26 -5.78
CA ASP A 253 -15.89 -18.70 -5.95
C ASP A 253 -16.78 -17.99 -4.92
N THR A 254 -17.36 -16.88 -5.34
CA THR A 254 -18.24 -16.03 -4.51
C THR A 254 -19.66 -16.58 -4.39
N THR A 255 -19.94 -17.78 -4.92
CA THR A 255 -21.27 -18.41 -4.79
C THR A 255 -21.52 -18.91 -3.37
N ASN A 256 -20.49 -19.01 -2.53
CA ASN A 256 -20.59 -19.48 -1.16
C ASN A 256 -20.52 -18.29 -0.17
N GLU A 257 -21.56 -18.12 0.63
CA GLU A 257 -21.71 -17.07 1.64
C GLU A 257 -20.59 -17.02 2.71
N LEU A 258 -19.80 -18.09 2.83
CA LEU A 258 -18.67 -18.14 3.75
C LEU A 258 -17.40 -17.48 3.18
N PHE A 259 -17.36 -17.22 1.86
CA PHE A 259 -16.20 -16.66 1.17
C PHE A 259 -16.52 -15.30 0.56
N ILE A 260 -15.71 -14.31 0.92
CA ILE A 260 -15.91 -12.91 0.54
C ILE A 260 -14.72 -12.43 -0.28
N ASP A 261 -15.00 -11.85 -1.43
CA ASP A 261 -13.97 -11.21 -2.25
C ASP A 261 -13.56 -9.85 -1.68
N GLY A 262 -12.46 -9.83 -0.93
CA GLY A 262 -11.86 -8.61 -0.38
C GLY A 262 -11.25 -7.67 -1.43
N ASN A 263 -11.11 -8.10 -2.71
CA ASN A 263 -10.60 -7.24 -3.77
C ASN A 263 -11.61 -6.18 -4.23
N ARG A 264 -12.88 -6.36 -3.91
CA ARG A 264 -13.93 -5.38 -4.20
C ARG A 264 -13.82 -4.10 -3.38
N TYR A 265 -13.10 -4.13 -2.26
CA TYR A 265 -12.83 -2.95 -1.43
C TYR A 265 -11.48 -2.35 -1.81
N ASP A 266 -11.41 -1.06 -2.13
CA ASP A 266 -10.20 -0.47 -2.71
C ASP A 266 -9.01 -0.47 -1.75
N ASP A 267 -9.20 -0.01 -0.50
CA ASP A 267 -8.13 0.11 0.48
C ASP A 267 -8.08 -1.12 1.40
N ILE A 268 -6.87 -1.64 1.63
CA ILE A 268 -6.67 -2.78 2.52
C ILE A 268 -6.80 -2.40 4.01
N GLN A 269 -6.52 -1.14 4.37
CA GLN A 269 -6.45 -0.75 5.78
C GLN A 269 -7.77 -0.93 6.54
N PRO A 270 -8.95 -0.55 6.00
CA PRO A 270 -10.22 -0.88 6.64
C PRO A 270 -10.46 -2.39 6.76
N LEU A 271 -10.00 -3.20 5.79
CA LEU A 271 -10.15 -4.65 5.86
C LEU A 271 -9.27 -5.27 6.95
N LEU A 272 -8.03 -4.78 7.11
CA LEU A 272 -7.16 -5.17 8.22
C LEU A 272 -7.79 -4.83 9.56
N LEU A 273 -8.39 -3.64 9.67
CA LEU A 273 -9.09 -3.22 10.88
C LEU A 273 -10.30 -4.10 11.18
N ALA A 274 -11.07 -4.49 10.16
CA ALA A 274 -12.27 -5.33 10.31
C ALA A 274 -11.95 -6.80 10.60
N ALA A 275 -10.76 -7.29 10.24
CA ALA A 275 -10.37 -8.67 10.43
C ALA A 275 -10.14 -9.00 11.90
N ALA A 276 -10.74 -10.10 12.37
CA ALA A 276 -10.47 -10.66 13.69
C ALA A 276 -9.17 -11.48 13.73
N MET A 277 -8.78 -12.05 12.59
CA MET A 277 -7.54 -12.79 12.39
C MET A 277 -6.98 -12.50 11.00
N LEU A 278 -5.65 -12.50 10.87
CA LEU A 278 -4.94 -12.42 9.59
C LEU A 278 -4.22 -13.74 9.32
N VAL A 279 -4.44 -14.29 8.15
CA VAL A 279 -3.60 -15.34 7.56
C VAL A 279 -2.87 -14.73 6.35
N THR A 280 -1.57 -14.81 6.35
CA THR A 280 -0.74 -14.26 5.28
C THR A 280 0.51 -15.11 5.08
N ASP A 281 1.36 -14.70 4.17
CA ASP A 281 2.71 -15.24 4.01
C ASP A 281 3.75 -14.16 4.37
N TYR A 282 4.63 -13.81 3.44
CA TYR A 282 5.61 -12.74 3.60
C TYR A 282 5.10 -11.35 3.17
N SER A 283 3.78 -11.12 3.21
CA SER A 283 3.21 -9.82 2.87
C SER A 283 3.51 -8.78 3.95
N SER A 284 3.86 -7.57 3.51
CA SER A 284 4.10 -6.44 4.43
C SER A 284 2.86 -5.98 5.19
N CYS A 285 1.66 -6.42 4.81
CA CYS A 285 0.42 -6.08 5.51
C CYS A 285 0.39 -6.63 6.96
N MET A 286 1.18 -7.68 7.26
CA MET A 286 1.28 -8.19 8.62
C MET A 286 1.83 -7.16 9.62
N TRP A 287 2.70 -6.25 9.16
CA TRP A 287 3.25 -5.19 10.02
C TRP A 287 2.21 -4.10 10.33
N ASP A 288 1.33 -3.81 9.38
CA ASP A 288 0.21 -2.91 9.62
C ASP A 288 -0.82 -3.59 10.54
N TYR A 289 -1.14 -4.86 10.28
CA TYR A 289 -2.08 -5.62 11.11
C TYR A 289 -1.58 -5.85 12.54
N ALA A 290 -0.27 -5.98 12.76
CA ALA A 290 0.32 -6.12 14.09
C ALA A 290 -0.03 -4.94 15.04
N LEU A 291 -0.39 -3.78 14.49
CA LEU A 291 -0.85 -2.63 15.26
C LEU A 291 -2.23 -2.85 15.93
N THR A 292 -2.96 -3.87 15.51
CA THR A 292 -4.26 -4.25 16.11
C THR A 292 -4.13 -5.16 17.31
N ASP A 293 -2.93 -5.69 17.59
CA ASP A 293 -2.66 -6.70 18.62
C ASP A 293 -3.52 -7.98 18.50
N ARG A 294 -3.93 -8.31 17.27
CA ARG A 294 -4.76 -9.49 16.94
C ARG A 294 -3.92 -10.61 16.35
N PRO A 295 -4.40 -11.87 16.36
CA PRO A 295 -3.64 -13.03 15.86
C PRO A 295 -3.23 -12.94 14.39
N ILE A 296 -1.97 -13.26 14.11
CA ILE A 296 -1.40 -13.37 12.76
C ILE A 296 -0.87 -14.79 12.56
N PHE A 297 -1.32 -15.46 11.51
CA PHE A 297 -0.81 -16.74 11.08
C PHE A 297 -0.02 -16.59 9.78
N VAL A 298 1.23 -17.06 9.79
CA VAL A 298 2.12 -16.96 8.64
C VAL A 298 2.31 -18.33 8.01
N LEU A 299 1.91 -18.47 6.74
CA LEU A 299 2.11 -19.69 5.96
C LEU A 299 3.53 -19.70 5.38
N GLN A 300 4.33 -20.70 5.77
CA GLN A 300 5.79 -20.70 5.57
C GLN A 300 6.32 -21.49 4.35
N ASP A 301 5.50 -22.08 3.52
CA ASP A 301 5.98 -23.00 2.46
C ASP A 301 6.96 -22.40 1.42
N ILE A 302 7.34 -21.12 1.55
CA ILE A 302 8.04 -20.37 0.50
C ILE A 302 9.37 -19.72 0.95
N ILE A 303 9.95 -20.14 2.06
CA ILE A 303 11.21 -19.55 2.58
C ILE A 303 12.34 -19.51 1.53
N LYS A 304 12.38 -20.46 0.59
CA LYS A 304 13.47 -20.58 -0.40
C LYS A 304 13.44 -19.51 -1.50
N ALA A 305 12.32 -18.82 -1.71
CA ALA A 305 12.14 -17.88 -2.83
C ALA A 305 12.15 -16.41 -2.42
N CYS A 306 12.07 -16.07 -1.14
CA CYS A 306 12.09 -14.70 -0.67
C CYS A 306 13.50 -14.25 -0.31
N LEU A 307 14.01 -13.24 -1.02
CA LEU A 307 15.20 -12.52 -0.60
C LEU A 307 14.84 -11.67 0.63
N LEU A 308 15.07 -12.21 1.82
CA LEU A 308 14.80 -11.54 3.09
C LEU A 308 16.05 -10.83 3.61
N TYR A 309 15.88 -9.70 4.29
CA TYR A 309 16.90 -9.21 5.20
C TYR A 309 16.95 -10.14 6.40
N THR A 310 18.15 -10.55 6.80
CA THR A 310 18.34 -11.25 8.06
C THR A 310 18.01 -10.29 9.19
N SER A 311 16.89 -10.53 9.87
CA SER A 311 16.63 -9.91 11.16
C SER A 311 17.15 -10.87 12.24
N PRO A 312 17.87 -10.37 13.24
CA PRO A 312 18.15 -11.19 14.41
C PRO A 312 16.80 -11.65 15.00
N SER A 313 16.70 -12.94 15.29
CA SER A 313 15.55 -13.45 16.02
C SER A 313 15.47 -12.74 17.38
N PRO A 314 14.28 -12.55 17.98
CA PRO A 314 14.19 -12.10 19.38
C PRO A 314 15.02 -12.95 20.35
N ARG A 315 15.38 -14.16 19.97
CA ARG A 315 16.29 -15.04 20.74
C ARG A 315 17.78 -14.66 20.62
N ASP A 316 18.14 -13.85 19.63
CA ASP A 316 19.51 -13.42 19.38
C ASP A 316 19.84 -12.08 20.07
N ILE A 317 18.90 -11.54 20.85
CA ILE A 317 19.01 -10.26 21.56
C ILE A 317 19.15 -10.47 23.07
N SER A 318 19.26 -11.74 23.52
CA SER A 318 19.50 -12.08 24.93
C SER A 318 20.97 -12.10 25.29
#